data_6a7cbe2369d39b393a32fb5d8c8c4281
#
_entry.id   6a7cbe2369d39b393a32fb5d8c8c4281
#
_cell.length_a   1.000
_cell.length_b   1.000
_cell.length_c   1.000
_cell.angle_alpha   90.00
_cell.angle_beta   90.00
_cell.angle_gamma   90.00
#
_symmetry.space_group_name_H-M   'P 1'
#
loop_
_entity.id
_entity.type
_entity.pdbx_description
1 polymer ?
#
loop_
_entity_poly.entity_id
_entity_poly.type
_entity_poly.pdbx_seq_one_letter_code
_entity_poly.pdbx_strand_id
1 'polypeptide(L)'
;MRAQRYRVEITKTAESDIREIFQYITTDHETAAKKLLKKVEHQINSLEQFPMRCPVIPESRELGKEYRHIIYGNYRTIFRIDGTRVIIMRVIHGARLLSLKMFEKDTEKT
;
A
#
# COMPACT_ATOMS: atom_id res chain seq x y z
N MET A 1 -25.12 11.65 10.02
CA MET A 1 -24.79 10.46 9.21
C MET A 1 -23.37 9.97 9.53
N ARG A 2 -23.23 8.72 9.87
CA ARG A 2 -21.92 8.17 10.21
C ARG A 2 -21.18 7.75 8.94
N ALA A 3 -19.90 8.10 8.86
CA ALA A 3 -19.08 7.65 7.77
C ALA A 3 -18.84 6.14 7.85
N GLN A 4 -18.76 5.48 6.71
CA GLN A 4 -18.44 4.08 6.63
C GLN A 4 -17.01 3.85 7.15
N ARG A 5 -16.85 2.92 8.07
CA ARG A 5 -15.52 2.53 8.55
C ARG A 5 -15.12 1.23 7.87
N TYR A 6 -13.93 1.25 7.28
CA TYR A 6 -13.40 0.10 6.55
C TYR A 6 -12.45 -0.70 7.43
N ARG A 7 -12.38 -2.00 7.17
CA ARG A 7 -11.37 -2.87 7.78
C ARG A 7 -10.14 -2.83 6.88
N VAL A 8 -9.00 -2.48 7.45
CA VAL A 8 -7.75 -2.45 6.71
C VAL A 8 -7.00 -3.76 6.95
N GLU A 9 -6.65 -4.45 5.87
CA GLU A 9 -5.92 -5.71 5.91
C GLU A 9 -4.63 -5.54 5.12
N ILE A 10 -3.55 -6.08 5.63
CA ILE A 10 -2.24 -5.97 4.98
C ILE A 10 -1.81 -7.35 4.50
N THR A 11 -1.50 -7.49 3.21
CA THR A 11 -1.02 -8.74 2.65
C THR A 11 0.38 -9.04 3.17
N LYS A 12 0.77 -10.29 3.15
CA LYS A 12 2.12 -10.69 3.54
C LYS A 12 3.17 -10.07 2.63
N THR A 13 2.85 -9.92 1.35
CA THR A 13 3.76 -9.29 0.41
C THR A 13 3.98 -7.82 0.76
N ALA A 14 2.92 -7.09 1.13
CA ALA A 14 3.05 -5.70 1.55
C ALA A 14 3.88 -5.58 2.84
N GLU A 15 3.66 -6.48 3.80
CA GLU A 15 4.47 -6.51 5.03
C GLU A 15 5.94 -6.73 4.69
N SER A 16 6.22 -7.65 3.78
CA SER A 16 7.57 -7.94 3.33
C SER A 16 8.20 -6.73 2.65
N ASP A 17 7.42 -6.03 1.81
CA ASP A 17 7.87 -4.81 1.17
C ASP A 17 8.31 -3.77 2.20
N ILE A 18 7.49 -3.55 3.22
CA ILE A 18 7.78 -2.57 4.27
C ILE A 18 9.06 -2.95 5.01
N ARG A 19 9.21 -4.24 5.32
CA ARG A 19 10.39 -4.73 6.02
C ARG A 19 11.66 -4.52 5.19
N GLU A 20 11.60 -4.82 3.90
CA GLU A 20 12.75 -4.64 3.01
C GLU A 20 13.13 -3.17 2.87
N ILE A 21 12.15 -2.30 2.72
CA ILE A 21 12.38 -0.86 2.62
C ILE A 21 13.03 -0.35 3.91
N PHE A 22 12.49 -0.77 5.05
CA PHE A 22 13.03 -0.38 6.36
C PHE A 22 14.48 -0.81 6.51
N GLN A 23 14.80 -2.06 6.18
CA GLN A 23 16.15 -2.58 6.28
C GLN A 23 17.12 -1.85 5.36
N TYR A 24 16.68 -1.56 4.14
CA TYR A 24 17.49 -0.85 3.17
C TYR A 24 17.86 0.55 3.67
N ILE A 25 16.88 1.29 4.17
CA ILE A 25 17.10 2.65 4.65
C ILE A 25 17.88 2.67 5.96
N THR A 26 17.63 1.70 6.85
CA THR A 26 18.31 1.61 8.14
C THR A 26 19.82 1.48 7.99
N THR A 27 20.26 0.85 6.91
CA THR A 27 21.70 0.67 6.64
C THR A 27 22.43 2.01 6.62
N ASP A 28 21.81 3.04 6.05
CA ASP A 28 22.42 4.36 5.94
C ASP A 28 21.83 5.38 6.92
N HIS A 29 20.54 5.32 7.19
CA HIS A 29 19.82 6.34 7.96
C HIS A 29 18.77 5.74 8.87
N GLU A 30 19.16 5.30 10.06
CA GLU A 30 18.22 4.67 10.99
C GLU A 30 17.05 5.56 11.37
N THR A 31 17.31 6.84 11.67
CA THR A 31 16.24 7.78 12.04
C THR A 31 15.25 7.98 10.92
N ALA A 32 15.75 8.10 9.69
CA ALA A 32 14.89 8.26 8.51
C ALA A 32 14.04 7.02 8.27
N ALA A 33 14.61 5.83 8.50
CA ALA A 33 13.88 4.57 8.36
C ALA A 33 12.72 4.49 9.35
N LYS A 34 12.95 4.86 10.60
CA LYS A 34 11.91 4.84 11.62
C LYS A 34 10.81 5.84 11.31
N LYS A 35 11.17 7.02 10.80
CA LYS A 35 10.20 8.05 10.43
C LYS A 35 9.34 7.58 9.27
N LEU A 36 9.94 6.95 8.27
CA LEU A 36 9.22 6.41 7.13
C LEU A 36 8.23 5.34 7.57
N LEU A 37 8.69 4.40 8.43
CA LEU A 37 7.84 3.33 8.91
C LEU A 37 6.60 3.87 9.63
N LYS A 38 6.79 4.83 10.53
CA LYS A 38 5.68 5.44 11.25
C LYS A 38 4.70 6.14 10.31
N LYS A 39 5.21 6.84 9.30
CA LYS A 39 4.36 7.53 8.35
C LYS A 39 3.57 6.58 7.49
N VAL A 40 4.19 5.51 7.02
CA VAL A 40 3.50 4.51 6.21
C VAL A 40 2.42 3.82 7.04
N GLU A 41 2.73 3.45 8.27
CA GLU A 41 1.75 2.84 9.17
C GLU A 41 0.58 3.78 9.44
N HIS A 42 0.88 5.07 9.68
CA HIS A 42 -0.17 6.07 9.91
C HIS A 42 -1.06 6.21 8.69
N GLN A 43 -0.49 6.26 7.49
CA GLN A 43 -1.25 6.35 6.26
C GLN A 43 -2.15 5.13 6.05
N ILE A 44 -1.60 3.94 6.29
CA ILE A 44 -2.37 2.69 6.16
C ILE A 44 -3.56 2.71 7.12
N ASN A 45 -3.33 3.08 8.36
CA ASN A 45 -4.41 3.14 9.36
C ASN A 45 -5.47 4.17 8.98
N SER A 46 -5.07 5.28 8.35
CA SER A 46 -5.99 6.33 7.95
C SER A 46 -6.99 5.86 6.89
N LEU A 47 -6.70 4.76 6.21
CA LEU A 47 -7.58 4.21 5.16
C LEU A 47 -8.84 3.56 5.72
N GLU A 48 -8.96 3.47 7.05
CA GLU A 48 -10.21 3.09 7.69
C GLU A 48 -11.34 4.06 7.35
N GLN A 49 -10.99 5.31 7.01
CA GLN A 49 -11.95 6.35 6.70
C GLN A 49 -11.69 6.93 5.31
N PHE A 50 -12.74 6.96 4.50
CA PHE A 50 -12.72 7.58 3.17
C PHE A 50 -11.53 7.13 2.29
N PRO A 51 -11.32 5.82 2.11
CA PRO A 51 -10.20 5.37 1.26
C PRO A 51 -10.37 5.81 -0.19
N MET A 52 -11.59 6.13 -0.61
CA MET A 52 -11.85 6.59 -1.98
C MET A 52 -11.31 7.99 -2.27
N ARG A 53 -10.82 8.71 -1.24
CA ARG A 53 -10.15 9.99 -1.45
C ARG A 53 -8.82 9.82 -2.18
N CYS A 54 -8.27 8.62 -2.14
CA CYS A 54 -7.00 8.34 -2.81
C CYS A 54 -7.25 8.05 -4.30
N PRO A 55 -6.38 8.53 -5.20
CA PRO A 55 -6.61 8.37 -6.63
C PRO A 55 -6.44 6.93 -7.10
N VAL A 56 -7.16 6.60 -8.16
CA VAL A 56 -6.99 5.34 -8.88
C VAL A 56 -5.68 5.44 -9.66
N ILE A 57 -4.85 4.41 -9.58
CA ILE A 57 -3.57 4.42 -10.26
C ILE A 57 -3.75 4.14 -11.77
N PRO A 58 -2.88 4.73 -12.61
CA PRO A 58 -2.99 4.55 -14.07
C PRO A 58 -2.91 3.08 -14.50
N GLU A 59 -2.12 2.29 -13.78
CA GLU A 59 -1.90 0.87 -14.10
C GLU A 59 -3.15 0.01 -13.91
N SER A 60 -4.19 0.52 -13.23
CA SER A 60 -5.41 -0.24 -12.96
C SER A 60 -6.05 -0.83 -14.21
N ARG A 61 -6.01 -0.09 -15.32
CA ARG A 61 -6.59 -0.54 -16.57
C ARG A 61 -5.94 -1.84 -17.05
N GLU A 62 -4.62 -1.92 -17.00
CA GLU A 62 -3.88 -3.10 -17.42
C GLU A 62 -3.98 -4.24 -16.42
N LEU A 63 -4.11 -3.91 -15.15
CA LEU A 63 -4.20 -4.89 -14.09
C LEU A 63 -5.58 -5.54 -13.99
N GLY A 64 -6.59 -4.96 -14.64
CA GLY A 64 -7.92 -5.53 -14.67
C GLY A 64 -8.76 -5.31 -13.42
N LYS A 65 -8.24 -4.56 -12.46
CA LYS A 65 -8.94 -4.21 -11.23
C LYS A 65 -8.60 -2.78 -10.86
N GLU A 66 -9.51 -2.14 -10.13
CA GLU A 66 -9.29 -0.80 -9.66
C GLU A 66 -8.38 -0.81 -8.43
N TYR A 67 -7.18 -0.28 -8.60
CA TYR A 67 -6.22 -0.08 -7.51
C TYR A 67 -6.03 1.41 -7.26
N ARG A 68 -5.77 1.74 -6.01
CA ARG A 68 -5.52 3.11 -5.58
C ARG A 68 -4.18 3.15 -4.86
N HIS A 69 -3.65 4.35 -4.67
CA HIS A 69 -2.43 4.48 -3.88
C HIS A 69 -2.47 5.71 -2.97
N ILE A 70 -1.64 5.65 -1.94
CA ILE A 70 -1.35 6.79 -1.10
C ILE A 70 0.17 6.92 -1.07
N ILE A 71 0.67 8.15 -1.20
CA ILE A 71 2.09 8.41 -1.40
C ILE A 71 2.73 9.03 -0.17
N TYR A 72 3.93 8.58 0.17
CA TYR A 72 4.80 9.25 1.13
C TYR A 72 6.21 9.28 0.56
N GLY A 73 6.73 10.50 0.33
CA GLY A 73 8.06 10.65 -0.25
C GLY A 73 8.14 9.96 -1.60
N ASN A 74 9.12 9.08 -1.76
CA ASN A 74 9.34 8.34 -3.01
C ASN A 74 8.61 6.99 -3.05
N TYR A 75 7.79 6.70 -2.06
CA TYR A 75 7.12 5.40 -1.96
C TYR A 75 5.62 5.55 -2.13
N ARG A 76 5.00 4.51 -2.70
CA ARG A 76 3.55 4.46 -2.78
C ARG A 76 3.03 3.16 -2.23
N THR A 77 1.96 3.28 -1.44
CA THR A 77 1.25 2.15 -0.87
C THR A 77 0.05 1.87 -1.76
N ILE A 78 0.06 0.72 -2.40
CA ILE A 78 -0.98 0.33 -3.36
C ILE A 78 -2.02 -0.51 -2.63
N PHE A 79 -3.29 -0.15 -2.80
CA PHE A 79 -4.37 -0.90 -2.15
C PHE A 79 -5.58 -1.00 -3.08
N ARG A 80 -6.49 -1.89 -2.74
CA ARG A 80 -7.79 -1.96 -3.40
C ARG A 80 -8.88 -2.01 -2.36
N ILE A 81 -10.08 -1.63 -2.76
CA ILE A 81 -11.25 -1.64 -1.89
C ILE A 81 -12.14 -2.80 -2.35
N ASP A 82 -12.48 -3.66 -1.41
CA ASP A 82 -13.33 -4.81 -1.66
C ASP A 82 -14.46 -4.79 -0.63
N GLY A 83 -15.62 -4.25 -1.03
CA GLY A 83 -16.73 -4.06 -0.10
C GLY A 83 -16.38 -3.12 1.03
N THR A 84 -16.34 -3.62 2.25
CA THR A 84 -15.97 -2.84 3.44
C THR A 84 -14.52 -3.06 3.86
N ARG A 85 -13.72 -3.72 3.02
CA ARG A 85 -12.32 -3.99 3.30
C ARG A 85 -11.41 -3.16 2.41
N VAL A 86 -10.32 -2.68 2.99
CA VAL A 86 -9.20 -2.08 2.25
C VAL A 86 -8.06 -3.07 2.35
N ILE A 87 -7.58 -3.55 1.22
CA ILE A 87 -6.53 -4.56 1.17
C ILE A 87 -5.26 -3.92 0.65
N ILE A 88 -4.24 -3.85 1.51
CA ILE A 88 -2.94 -3.28 1.14
C ILE A 88 -2.16 -4.33 0.36
N MET A 89 -1.94 -4.06 -0.93
CA MET A 89 -1.34 -5.02 -1.86
C MET A 89 0.18 -4.94 -1.90
N ARG A 90 0.72 -3.74 -2.03
CA ARG A 90 2.16 -3.54 -2.15
C ARG A 90 2.57 -2.18 -1.58
N VAL A 91 3.82 -2.10 -1.15
CA VAL A 91 4.47 -0.81 -0.84
C VAL A 91 5.73 -0.79 -1.69
N ILE A 92 5.79 0.10 -2.66
CA ILE A 92 6.88 0.11 -3.65
C ILE A 92 7.40 1.52 -3.90
N HIS A 93 8.60 1.61 -4.44
CA HIS A 93 9.14 2.89 -4.90
C HIS A 93 8.25 3.43 -6.03
N GLY A 94 7.95 4.73 -5.99
CA GLY A 94 7.01 5.33 -6.93
C GLY A 94 7.41 5.26 -8.40
N ALA A 95 8.73 5.15 -8.66
CA ALA A 95 9.22 5.03 -10.03
C ALA A 95 9.07 3.62 -10.62
N ARG A 96 8.77 2.63 -9.77
CA ARG A 96 8.63 1.24 -10.21
C ARG A 96 7.29 1.02 -10.89
N LEU A 97 7.31 0.42 -12.08
CA LEU A 97 6.08 0.09 -12.79
C LEU A 97 5.45 -1.17 -12.20
N LEU A 98 4.12 -1.15 -12.12
CA LEU A 98 3.36 -2.30 -11.64
C LEU A 98 3.05 -3.24 -12.79
N SER A 99 3.09 -4.53 -12.52
CA SER A 99 2.70 -5.56 -13.46
C SER A 99 1.85 -6.61 -12.74
N LEU A 100 1.15 -7.41 -13.52
CA LEU A 100 0.33 -8.49 -12.97
C LEU A 100 1.15 -9.45 -12.11
N LYS A 101 2.40 -9.70 -12.49
CA LYS A 101 3.27 -10.60 -11.73
C LYS A 101 3.47 -10.16 -10.28
N MET A 102 3.41 -8.87 -10.02
CA MET A 102 3.62 -8.35 -8.68
C MET A 102 2.49 -8.70 -7.73
N PHE A 103 1.34 -9.10 -8.27
CA PHE A 103 0.16 -9.43 -7.49
C PHE A 103 -0.22 -10.91 -7.51
N GLU A 104 0.37 -11.70 -8.39
CA GLU A 104 0.04 -13.13 -8.53
C GLU A 104 0.18 -13.90 -7.23
N LYS A 105 1.25 -13.61 -6.48
CA LYS A 105 1.56 -14.31 -5.25
C LYS A 105 0.48 -14.09 -4.18
N ASP A 106 -0.05 -12.88 -4.10
CA ASP A 106 -1.10 -12.55 -3.14
C ASP A 106 -2.43 -13.15 -3.57
N THR A 107 -2.68 -13.19 -4.87
CA THR A 107 -3.91 -13.78 -5.42
C THR A 107 -3.98 -15.26 -5.10
N GLU A 108 -2.87 -15.97 -5.17
CA GLU A 108 -2.80 -17.39 -4.87
C GLU A 108 -3.01 -17.69 -3.39
N LYS A 109 -2.69 -16.76 -2.52
CA LYS A 109 -2.76 -16.97 -1.07
C LYS A 109 -4.10 -16.57 -0.45
N THR A 110 -4.91 -15.91 -1.21
CA THR A 110 -6.26 -15.56 -0.76
C THR A 110 -7.28 -16.55 -1.29
#